data_e58f01d83bb9d2b7b275fa44fde90898
#
_entry.id   e58f01d83bb9d2b7b275fa44fde90898
#
_cell.length_a   1.000
_cell.length_b   1.000
_cell.length_c   1.000
_cell.angle_alpha   90.00
_cell.angle_beta   90.00
_cell.angle_gamma   90.00
#
_symmetry.space_group_name_H-M   'P 1'
#
loop_
_entity.id
_entity.type
_entity.pdbx_description
1 polymer ?
#
loop_
_entity_poly.entity_id
_entity_poly.type
_entity_poly.pdbx_seq_one_letter_code
_entity_poly.pdbx_strand_id
1 'polypeptide(L)'
;GVTEADADAIEEGANWERGHFYELGLRAVFPKMGFLFEPTRYGRGMRNFLAMMHESGVTTAADMGTGIFGNPVAEIKAVRAAVASDPVGVRVLLTPIITDFMTRGQSPQEALDEVREWQALNTERVAVGNHFKLMIDGAIFSGLSQMGAPGYLDGHSGVWMVDVPNLTAFAEQFWDAGFQLHAHSNGDAATARFIELLEYLLAKNPKRDHRMTLEHFAYSTEDQNRKLAALGAAVSANPYYHYILSEMYSGDWLGPDRGPQMVRLGSLEKKGVPIGLHSDSPMAPLSPLTLMWTAVARENLSGERTGQAERMTRMGALKAVTIDAAWILGLENSIGSIRAGKAADFAILSHDPLSVPINQLRSIKVVGTVFAGIAHQN
;
A
#
# COMPACT_ATOMS: atom_id res chain seq x y z
N GLY A 1 21.77 20.69 4.76
CA GLY A 1 20.35 20.71 5.12
C GLY A 1 19.51 21.30 3.99
N VAL A 2 18.20 21.30 4.14
CA VAL A 2 17.28 22.03 3.28
C VAL A 2 17.46 23.53 3.51
N THR A 3 17.34 24.33 2.48
CA THR A 3 17.43 25.80 2.52
C THR A 3 16.12 26.43 2.08
N GLU A 4 15.95 27.74 2.32
CA GLU A 4 14.79 28.49 1.85
C GLU A 4 14.64 28.40 0.32
N ALA A 5 15.74 28.54 -0.41
CA ALA A 5 15.74 28.41 -1.87
C ALA A 5 15.31 27.01 -2.34
N ASP A 6 15.62 25.94 -1.60
CA ASP A 6 15.11 24.62 -1.92
C ASP A 6 13.58 24.53 -1.72
N ALA A 7 13.03 25.23 -0.72
CA ALA A 7 11.59 25.27 -0.48
C ALA A 7 10.86 26.13 -1.51
N ASP A 8 11.44 27.30 -1.87
CA ASP A 8 10.88 28.23 -2.87
C ASP A 8 10.84 27.63 -4.28
N ALA A 9 11.72 26.66 -4.55
CA ALA A 9 11.72 25.92 -5.82
C ALA A 9 10.54 24.94 -5.96
N ILE A 10 9.76 24.73 -4.90
CA ILE A 10 8.61 23.82 -4.88
C ILE A 10 7.33 24.66 -4.81
N GLU A 11 6.48 24.54 -5.82
CA GLU A 11 5.24 25.33 -5.94
C GLU A 11 4.22 25.00 -4.86
N GLU A 12 4.21 23.77 -4.34
CA GLU A 12 3.21 23.28 -3.39
C GLU A 12 3.81 22.33 -2.36
N GLY A 13 3.34 22.42 -1.12
CA GLY A 13 3.71 21.48 -0.05
C GLY A 13 4.99 21.85 0.71
N ALA A 14 5.64 22.98 0.41
CA ALA A 14 6.79 23.48 1.16
C ALA A 14 6.47 24.82 1.81
N ASN A 15 6.74 24.93 3.10
CA ASN A 15 6.66 26.18 3.85
C ASN A 15 7.90 26.33 4.73
N TRP A 16 8.84 27.14 4.27
CA TRP A 16 10.13 27.36 4.94
C TRP A 16 9.98 27.98 6.33
N GLU A 17 9.14 29.00 6.47
CA GLU A 17 8.96 29.70 7.74
C GLU A 17 8.45 28.79 8.86
N ARG A 18 7.56 27.84 8.50
CA ARG A 18 6.98 26.86 9.44
C ARG A 18 7.79 25.59 9.54
N GLY A 19 8.76 25.37 8.66
CA GLY A 19 9.51 24.10 8.54
C GLY A 19 8.62 22.93 8.10
N HIS A 20 7.54 23.20 7.38
CA HIS A 20 6.59 22.20 6.93
C HIS A 20 6.90 21.78 5.49
N PHE A 21 7.13 20.48 5.29
CA PHE A 21 7.35 19.85 3.99
C PHE A 21 6.46 18.62 3.91
N TYR A 22 5.51 18.61 2.98
CA TYR A 22 4.58 17.50 2.82
C TYR A 22 4.28 17.30 1.33
N GLU A 23 3.96 16.05 0.95
CA GLU A 23 3.66 15.63 -0.42
C GLU A 23 4.74 16.08 -1.41
N LEU A 24 4.39 16.93 -2.37
CA LEU A 24 5.34 17.46 -3.36
C LEU A 24 6.48 18.25 -2.72
N GLY A 25 6.26 18.87 -1.55
CA GLY A 25 7.29 19.56 -0.76
C GLY A 25 8.43 18.66 -0.31
N LEU A 26 8.20 17.35 -0.19
CA LEU A 26 9.25 16.38 0.13
C LEU A 26 10.35 16.30 -0.93
N ARG A 27 10.10 16.79 -2.14
CA ARG A 27 11.12 16.93 -3.20
C ARG A 27 12.27 17.86 -2.81
N ALA A 28 12.03 18.83 -1.91
CA ALA A 28 13.10 19.66 -1.33
C ALA A 28 13.92 18.89 -0.28
N VAL A 29 13.34 17.88 0.37
CA VAL A 29 13.92 17.17 1.50
C VAL A 29 14.71 15.92 1.07
N PHE A 30 14.11 15.07 0.24
CA PHE A 30 14.68 13.76 -0.14
C PHE A 30 16.10 13.85 -0.70
N PRO A 31 16.48 14.79 -1.60
CA PRO A 31 17.85 14.89 -2.09
C PRO A 31 18.89 15.19 -1.01
N LYS A 32 18.45 15.79 0.12
CA LYS A 32 19.32 16.11 1.26
C LYS A 32 19.46 14.93 2.25
N MET A 33 18.69 13.86 2.06
CA MET A 33 18.68 12.68 2.92
C MET A 33 19.63 11.58 2.46
N GLY A 34 20.53 11.86 1.51
CA GLY A 34 21.49 10.89 0.96
C GLY A 34 22.30 10.12 2.03
N PHE A 35 22.49 10.71 3.22
CA PHE A 35 23.14 10.05 4.35
C PHE A 35 22.39 8.80 4.85
N LEU A 36 21.08 8.66 4.59
CA LEU A 36 20.31 7.46 4.93
C LEU A 36 20.67 6.28 4.02
N PHE A 37 21.14 6.56 2.81
CA PHE A 37 21.48 5.57 1.80
C PHE A 37 22.96 5.17 1.81
N GLU A 38 23.75 5.66 2.78
CA GLU A 38 25.11 5.14 2.97
C GLU A 38 25.07 3.62 3.17
N PRO A 39 25.91 2.83 2.47
CA PRO A 39 25.79 1.37 2.41
C PRO A 39 25.70 0.68 3.78
N THR A 40 26.50 1.14 4.75
CA THR A 40 26.49 0.58 6.11
C THR A 40 25.21 0.86 6.86
N ARG A 41 24.68 2.09 6.75
CA ARG A 41 23.42 2.50 7.39
C ARG A 41 22.24 1.81 6.75
N TYR A 42 22.15 1.87 5.43
CA TYR A 42 21.08 1.24 4.66
C TYR A 42 21.04 -0.27 4.88
N GLY A 43 22.19 -0.95 4.77
CA GLY A 43 22.28 -2.39 5.02
C GLY A 43 21.88 -2.79 6.45
N ARG A 44 22.20 -1.97 7.47
CA ARG A 44 21.70 -2.19 8.83
C ARG A 44 20.17 -2.00 8.92
N GLY A 45 19.65 -0.93 8.30
CA GLY A 45 18.22 -0.68 8.23
C GLY A 45 17.46 -1.83 7.60
N MET A 46 17.94 -2.34 6.48
CA MET A 46 17.35 -3.49 5.78
C MET A 46 17.35 -4.75 6.64
N ARG A 47 18.48 -5.06 7.33
CA ARG A 47 18.50 -6.22 8.25
C ARG A 47 17.49 -6.09 9.38
N ASN A 48 17.37 -4.90 9.97
CA ASN A 48 16.37 -4.66 11.01
C ASN A 48 14.95 -4.83 10.47
N PHE A 49 14.68 -4.34 9.25
CA PHE A 49 13.36 -4.46 8.62
C PHE A 49 13.03 -5.94 8.33
N LEU A 50 13.97 -6.71 7.82
CA LEU A 50 13.81 -8.15 7.62
C LEU A 50 13.55 -8.88 8.95
N ALA A 51 14.26 -8.54 10.02
CA ALA A 51 13.99 -9.10 11.35
C ALA A 51 12.56 -8.78 11.83
N MET A 52 12.10 -7.54 11.64
CA MET A 52 10.71 -7.16 11.96
C MET A 52 9.68 -7.96 11.12
N MET A 53 9.97 -8.25 9.85
CA MET A 53 9.12 -9.11 9.03
C MET A 53 9.00 -10.52 9.62
N HIS A 54 10.11 -11.12 10.02
CA HIS A 54 10.12 -12.46 10.62
C HIS A 54 9.40 -12.48 11.96
N GLU A 55 9.66 -11.52 12.85
CA GLU A 55 8.96 -11.36 14.13
C GLU A 55 7.43 -11.21 13.93
N SER A 56 7.03 -10.64 12.80
CA SER A 56 5.61 -10.44 12.44
C SER A 56 5.00 -11.58 11.64
N GLY A 57 5.77 -12.62 11.31
CA GLY A 57 5.31 -13.78 10.55
C GLY A 57 5.16 -13.53 9.05
N VAL A 58 5.80 -12.50 8.52
CA VAL A 58 5.73 -12.14 7.09
C VAL A 58 6.78 -12.91 6.32
N THR A 59 6.36 -13.71 5.35
CA THR A 59 7.23 -14.50 4.45
C THR A 59 7.32 -13.92 3.05
N THR A 60 6.36 -13.06 2.67
CA THR A 60 6.35 -12.37 1.39
C THR A 60 5.81 -10.96 1.58
N ALA A 61 6.48 -9.97 1.00
CA ALA A 61 6.05 -8.58 1.00
C ALA A 61 6.15 -7.97 -0.39
N ALA A 62 5.39 -6.90 -0.62
CA ALA A 62 5.53 -6.04 -1.79
C ALA A 62 6.00 -4.66 -1.35
N ASP A 63 6.98 -4.14 -2.05
CA ASP A 63 7.37 -2.73 -2.03
C ASP A 63 6.61 -2.03 -3.16
N MET A 64 5.71 -1.13 -2.80
CA MET A 64 4.83 -0.41 -3.74
C MET A 64 5.38 0.98 -4.13
N GLY A 65 6.69 1.21 -3.95
CA GLY A 65 7.30 2.52 -4.19
C GLY A 65 8.72 2.49 -4.73
N THR A 66 9.10 1.41 -5.42
CA THR A 66 10.46 1.25 -5.96
C THR A 66 10.82 2.41 -6.89
N GLY A 67 11.91 3.11 -6.58
CA GLY A 67 12.40 4.27 -7.29
C GLY A 67 12.04 5.61 -6.66
N ILE A 68 11.18 5.67 -5.66
CA ILE A 68 10.71 6.94 -5.05
C ILE A 68 11.86 7.86 -4.56
N PHE A 69 13.01 7.30 -4.28
CA PHE A 69 14.21 8.05 -3.85
C PHE A 69 15.16 8.39 -5.00
N GLY A 70 14.79 8.14 -6.25
CA GLY A 70 15.50 8.58 -7.46
C GLY A 70 16.71 7.74 -7.89
N ASN A 71 16.93 6.57 -7.31
CA ASN A 71 17.97 5.63 -7.74
C ASN A 71 17.50 4.17 -7.70
N PRO A 72 16.54 3.81 -8.58
CA PRO A 72 15.87 2.50 -8.54
C PRO A 72 16.83 1.31 -8.70
N VAL A 73 17.83 1.41 -9.54
CA VAL A 73 18.80 0.31 -9.78
C VAL A 73 19.65 0.03 -8.53
N ALA A 74 20.09 1.08 -7.84
CA ALA A 74 20.82 0.92 -6.58
C ALA A 74 19.93 0.35 -5.48
N GLU A 75 18.68 0.80 -5.40
CA GLU A 75 17.67 0.28 -4.48
C GLU A 75 17.41 -1.21 -4.70
N ILE A 76 17.11 -1.64 -5.94
CA ILE A 76 16.91 -3.03 -6.32
C ILE A 76 18.13 -3.89 -5.92
N LYS A 77 19.35 -3.44 -6.23
CA LYS A 77 20.57 -4.15 -5.87
C LYS A 77 20.76 -4.28 -4.35
N ALA A 78 20.43 -3.22 -3.60
CA ALA A 78 20.55 -3.22 -2.15
C ALA A 78 19.53 -4.15 -1.49
N VAL A 79 18.26 -4.14 -1.93
CA VAL A 79 17.23 -5.07 -1.47
C VAL A 79 17.63 -6.52 -1.77
N ARG A 80 18.13 -6.79 -2.98
CA ARG A 80 18.64 -8.12 -3.36
C ARG A 80 19.77 -8.60 -2.46
N ALA A 81 20.75 -7.73 -2.18
CA ALA A 81 21.88 -8.06 -1.32
C ALA A 81 21.42 -8.35 0.12
N ALA A 82 20.48 -7.54 0.65
CA ALA A 82 19.93 -7.75 1.98
C ALA A 82 19.16 -9.08 2.08
N VAL A 83 18.25 -9.34 1.15
CA VAL A 83 17.47 -10.59 1.10
C VAL A 83 18.34 -11.81 0.86
N ALA A 84 19.39 -11.68 0.03
CA ALA A 84 20.35 -12.78 -0.18
C ALA A 84 21.14 -13.14 1.07
N SER A 85 21.44 -12.16 1.92
CA SER A 85 22.17 -12.35 3.19
C SER A 85 21.27 -12.75 4.37
N ASP A 86 19.97 -12.71 4.18
CA ASP A 86 19.01 -13.07 5.23
C ASP A 86 18.94 -14.59 5.47
N PRO A 87 19.26 -15.06 6.69
CA PRO A 87 19.32 -16.50 6.97
C PRO A 87 17.94 -17.16 7.10
N VAL A 88 16.89 -16.37 7.38
CA VAL A 88 15.53 -16.87 7.53
C VAL A 88 14.87 -17.06 6.17
N GLY A 89 14.94 -16.04 5.35
CA GLY A 89 14.34 -16.03 4.04
C GLY A 89 13.00 -15.30 3.96
N VAL A 90 12.87 -14.51 2.91
CA VAL A 90 11.67 -13.74 2.57
C VAL A 90 11.63 -13.54 1.05
N ARG A 91 10.42 -13.37 0.49
CA ARG A 91 10.24 -12.88 -0.89
C ARG A 91 9.85 -11.41 -0.87
N VAL A 92 10.40 -10.65 -1.79
CA VAL A 92 10.06 -9.24 -1.99
C VAL A 92 9.70 -9.02 -3.46
N LEU A 93 8.49 -8.51 -3.68
CA LEU A 93 8.04 -8.01 -4.97
C LEU A 93 8.27 -6.50 -5.01
N LEU A 94 8.98 -6.02 -6.00
CA LEU A 94 9.29 -4.62 -6.20
C LEU A 94 8.35 -4.05 -7.27
N THR A 95 7.70 -2.93 -6.96
CA THR A 95 6.73 -2.30 -7.86
C THR A 95 7.19 -0.88 -8.22
N PRO A 96 7.58 -0.65 -9.49
CA PRO A 96 7.96 0.66 -9.98
C PRO A 96 6.85 1.70 -9.79
N ILE A 97 7.22 2.93 -9.44
CA ILE A 97 6.28 4.01 -9.14
C ILE A 97 6.35 5.13 -10.18
N ILE A 98 5.18 5.59 -10.65
CA ILE A 98 5.04 6.63 -11.69
C ILE A 98 5.82 7.91 -11.38
N THR A 99 5.86 8.34 -10.11
CA THR A 99 6.49 9.59 -9.71
C THR A 99 8.01 9.60 -9.90
N ASP A 100 8.69 8.45 -9.87
CA ASP A 100 10.10 8.35 -10.20
C ASP A 100 10.36 8.73 -11.66
N PHE A 101 9.62 8.11 -12.57
CA PHE A 101 9.76 8.36 -14.02
C PHE A 101 9.40 9.79 -14.40
N MET A 102 8.31 10.32 -13.85
CA MET A 102 7.90 11.70 -14.10
C MET A 102 8.93 12.71 -13.59
N THR A 103 9.52 12.48 -12.40
CA THR A 103 10.56 13.36 -11.85
C THR A 103 11.82 13.37 -12.70
N ARG A 104 12.12 12.26 -13.38
CA ARG A 104 13.22 12.14 -14.34
C ARG A 104 12.85 12.60 -15.76
N GLY A 105 11.62 13.08 -15.99
CA GLY A 105 11.15 13.57 -17.29
C GLY A 105 10.95 12.49 -18.35
N GLN A 106 10.76 11.24 -17.94
CA GLN A 106 10.60 10.11 -18.87
C GLN A 106 9.18 10.01 -19.40
N SER A 107 9.08 9.63 -20.66
CA SER A 107 7.82 9.24 -21.30
C SER A 107 7.35 7.87 -20.80
N PRO A 108 6.04 7.54 -20.93
CA PRO A 108 5.52 6.22 -20.58
C PRO A 108 6.24 5.05 -21.27
N GLN A 109 6.70 5.24 -22.52
CA GLN A 109 7.44 4.20 -23.26
C GLN A 109 8.84 4.00 -22.69
N GLU A 110 9.57 5.06 -22.41
CA GLU A 110 10.91 4.98 -21.78
C GLU A 110 10.83 4.34 -20.42
N ALA A 111 9.80 4.67 -19.62
CA ALA A 111 9.55 4.04 -18.33
C ALA A 111 9.29 2.54 -18.46
N LEU A 112 8.48 2.12 -19.43
CA LEU A 112 8.20 0.70 -19.66
C LEU A 112 9.48 -0.06 -20.07
N ASP A 113 10.29 0.53 -20.94
CA ASP A 113 11.53 -0.11 -21.42
C ASP A 113 12.53 -0.24 -20.25
N GLU A 114 12.66 0.77 -19.41
CA GLU A 114 13.52 0.73 -18.23
C GLU A 114 13.02 -0.29 -17.18
N VAL A 115 11.72 -0.39 -16.94
CA VAL A 115 11.16 -1.44 -16.04
C VAL A 115 11.49 -2.84 -16.56
N ARG A 116 11.46 -3.07 -17.85
CA ARG A 116 11.88 -4.36 -18.46
C ARG A 116 13.36 -4.65 -18.24
N GLU A 117 14.21 -3.62 -18.26
CA GLU A 117 15.61 -3.77 -17.91
C GLU A 117 15.78 -4.14 -16.42
N TRP A 118 14.98 -3.53 -15.53
CA TRP A 118 15.01 -3.91 -14.10
C TRP A 118 14.58 -5.34 -13.86
N GLN A 119 13.65 -5.88 -14.64
CA GLN A 119 13.23 -7.27 -14.58
C GLN A 119 14.37 -8.26 -14.87
N ALA A 120 15.38 -7.86 -15.64
CA ALA A 120 16.59 -8.66 -15.84
C ALA A 120 17.43 -8.82 -14.55
N LEU A 121 17.18 -8.00 -13.53
CA LEU A 121 17.81 -8.10 -12.22
C LEU A 121 17.10 -9.07 -11.27
N ASN A 122 16.00 -9.70 -11.65
CA ASN A 122 15.21 -10.59 -10.81
C ASN A 122 16.01 -11.78 -10.31
N THR A 123 15.70 -12.19 -9.08
CA THR A 123 16.19 -13.42 -8.44
C THR A 123 15.00 -14.25 -7.99
N GLU A 124 15.23 -15.43 -7.45
CA GLU A 124 14.17 -16.29 -6.90
C GLU A 124 13.39 -15.60 -5.76
N ARG A 125 14.05 -14.75 -4.95
CA ARG A 125 13.46 -14.13 -3.76
C ARG A 125 13.15 -12.63 -3.91
N VAL A 126 13.70 -11.95 -4.91
CA VAL A 126 13.43 -10.52 -5.18
C VAL A 126 13.12 -10.35 -6.65
N ALA A 127 11.96 -9.83 -6.96
CA ALA A 127 11.51 -9.65 -8.34
C ALA A 127 10.84 -8.30 -8.56
N VAL A 128 11.20 -7.62 -9.64
CA VAL A 128 10.37 -6.58 -10.26
C VAL A 128 9.30 -7.31 -11.05
N GLY A 129 8.06 -7.26 -10.57
CA GLY A 129 6.93 -7.95 -11.19
C GLY A 129 6.31 -7.18 -12.36
N ASN A 130 5.27 -7.77 -12.95
CA ASN A 130 4.43 -7.05 -13.92
C ASN A 130 3.39 -6.18 -13.17
N HIS A 131 3.87 -5.32 -12.27
CA HIS A 131 3.09 -4.40 -11.47
C HIS A 131 3.61 -2.98 -11.67
N PHE A 132 2.70 -2.00 -11.67
CA PHE A 132 3.06 -0.59 -11.81
C PHE A 132 2.21 0.26 -10.89
N LYS A 133 2.84 1.15 -10.11
CA LYS A 133 2.17 1.98 -9.11
C LYS A 133 1.89 3.37 -9.66
N LEU A 134 0.62 3.74 -9.64
CA LEU A 134 0.09 5.09 -9.92
C LEU A 134 -0.11 5.85 -8.61
N MET A 135 -0.05 7.19 -8.69
CA MET A 135 -0.31 8.09 -7.56
C MET A 135 -1.44 9.06 -7.93
N ILE A 136 -2.56 9.03 -7.22
CA ILE A 136 -3.72 9.88 -7.55
C ILE A 136 -3.77 11.10 -6.63
N ASP A 137 -3.86 10.91 -5.32
CA ASP A 137 -3.99 11.99 -4.33
C ASP A 137 -2.97 11.90 -3.20
N GLY A 138 -3.02 12.86 -2.29
CA GLY A 138 -2.11 12.96 -1.16
C GLY A 138 -2.48 12.04 0.01
N ALA A 139 -1.62 12.03 1.03
CA ALA A 139 -1.71 11.13 2.16
C ALA A 139 -2.85 11.48 3.10
N ILE A 140 -3.49 10.44 3.66
CA ILE A 140 -4.54 10.58 4.65
C ILE A 140 -4.00 11.13 5.99
N PHE A 141 -2.75 10.81 6.34
CA PHE A 141 -2.12 11.28 7.57
C PHE A 141 -1.87 12.79 7.60
N SER A 142 -1.65 13.41 6.45
CA SER A 142 -1.43 14.84 6.31
C SER A 142 -2.72 15.65 6.10
N GLY A 143 -3.89 15.00 5.99
CA GLY A 143 -5.15 15.63 5.64
C GLY A 143 -5.19 16.12 4.19
N LEU A 144 -4.35 15.55 3.32
CA LEU A 144 -4.22 16.00 1.93
C LEU A 144 -4.84 15.04 0.91
N SER A 145 -5.65 14.09 1.38
CA SER A 145 -6.47 13.26 0.50
C SER A 145 -7.55 14.08 -0.19
N GLN A 146 -7.84 13.79 -1.44
CA GLN A 146 -8.86 14.50 -2.20
C GLN A 146 -10.27 14.01 -1.81
N MET A 147 -10.98 14.87 -1.06
CA MET A 147 -12.34 14.61 -0.62
C MET A 147 -13.35 15.23 -1.58
N GLY A 148 -14.33 14.44 -2.00
CA GLY A 148 -15.50 14.90 -2.76
C GLY A 148 -16.43 15.80 -1.92
N ALA A 149 -17.38 16.47 -2.58
CA ALA A 149 -18.34 17.33 -1.89
C ALA A 149 -19.02 16.60 -0.71
N PRO A 150 -19.16 17.24 0.45
CA PRO A 150 -18.93 18.65 0.77
C PRO A 150 -17.47 19.02 1.08
N GLY A 151 -16.49 18.10 0.92
CA GLY A 151 -15.08 18.36 1.22
C GLY A 151 -14.74 18.25 2.71
N TYR A 152 -13.64 18.86 3.11
CA TYR A 152 -13.25 18.99 4.51
C TYR A 152 -14.07 20.10 5.20
N LEU A 153 -14.32 19.95 6.51
CA LEU A 153 -15.16 20.89 7.29
C LEU A 153 -14.57 22.29 7.38
N ASP A 154 -13.25 22.41 7.40
CA ASP A 154 -12.53 23.68 7.44
C ASP A 154 -12.32 24.32 6.05
N GLY A 155 -12.79 23.64 5.00
CA GLY A 155 -12.74 24.11 3.62
C GLY A 155 -11.39 23.94 2.92
N HIS A 156 -10.39 23.32 3.56
CA HIS A 156 -9.16 23.00 2.84
C HIS A 156 -9.40 21.91 1.78
N SER A 157 -8.51 21.80 0.83
CA SER A 157 -8.54 20.79 -0.23
C SER A 157 -7.34 19.86 -0.11
N GLY A 158 -7.51 18.62 -0.56
CA GLY A 158 -6.40 17.70 -0.75
C GLY A 158 -5.53 18.07 -1.98
N VAL A 159 -4.54 17.25 -2.24
CA VAL A 159 -3.57 17.43 -3.34
C VAL A 159 -3.75 16.34 -4.37
N TRP A 160 -3.71 16.69 -5.65
CA TRP A 160 -3.57 15.74 -6.75
C TRP A 160 -2.07 15.50 -7.01
N MET A 161 -1.61 14.25 -6.88
CA MET A 161 -0.20 13.92 -7.02
C MET A 161 0.25 13.84 -8.48
N VAL A 162 -0.65 13.42 -9.37
CA VAL A 162 -0.41 13.31 -10.81
C VAL A 162 -1.63 13.87 -11.55
N ASP A 163 -1.39 14.69 -12.54
CA ASP A 163 -2.45 15.21 -13.42
C ASP A 163 -3.07 14.11 -14.29
N VAL A 164 -4.30 14.35 -14.75
CA VAL A 164 -5.06 13.35 -15.51
C VAL A 164 -4.39 12.91 -16.82
N PRO A 165 -3.81 13.82 -17.65
CA PRO A 165 -3.12 13.42 -18.87
C PRO A 165 -1.96 12.46 -18.62
N ASN A 166 -1.07 12.79 -17.70
CA ASN A 166 0.07 11.92 -17.36
C ASN A 166 -0.39 10.61 -16.72
N LEU A 167 -1.32 10.66 -15.76
CA LEU A 167 -1.89 9.47 -15.13
C LEU A 167 -2.44 8.50 -16.18
N THR A 168 -3.22 9.02 -17.14
CA THR A 168 -3.83 8.23 -18.20
C THR A 168 -2.79 7.64 -19.15
N ALA A 169 -1.82 8.46 -19.60
CA ALA A 169 -0.80 8.01 -20.53
C ALA A 169 0.07 6.87 -19.98
N PHE A 170 0.53 7.00 -18.73
CA PHE A 170 1.27 5.92 -18.06
C PHE A 170 0.39 4.69 -17.81
N ALA A 171 -0.85 4.89 -17.35
CA ALA A 171 -1.77 3.78 -17.12
C ALA A 171 -2.03 2.97 -18.39
N GLU A 172 -2.31 3.64 -19.53
CA GLU A 172 -2.49 2.98 -20.81
C GLU A 172 -1.27 2.18 -21.24
N GLN A 173 -0.09 2.80 -21.19
CA GLN A 173 1.16 2.18 -21.64
C GLN A 173 1.43 0.86 -20.88
N PHE A 174 1.31 0.89 -19.54
CA PHE A 174 1.54 -0.28 -18.73
C PHE A 174 0.38 -1.28 -18.81
N TRP A 175 -0.86 -0.80 -18.91
CA TRP A 175 -2.02 -1.67 -19.13
C TRP A 175 -1.86 -2.45 -20.44
N ASP A 176 -1.57 -1.81 -21.56
CA ASP A 176 -1.41 -2.47 -22.86
C ASP A 176 -0.21 -3.43 -22.89
N ALA A 177 0.82 -3.13 -22.12
CA ALA A 177 1.97 -4.03 -21.92
C ALA A 177 1.70 -5.24 -21.02
N GLY A 178 0.48 -5.36 -20.46
CA GLY A 178 0.09 -6.50 -19.64
C GLY A 178 0.43 -6.37 -18.15
N PHE A 179 0.76 -5.17 -17.68
CA PHE A 179 0.99 -4.94 -16.25
C PHE A 179 -0.33 -4.84 -15.49
N GLN A 180 -0.30 -5.26 -14.24
CA GLN A 180 -1.33 -4.97 -13.24
C GLN A 180 -1.06 -3.58 -12.67
N LEU A 181 -2.08 -2.74 -12.63
CA LEU A 181 -1.98 -1.39 -12.09
C LEU A 181 -2.41 -1.35 -10.64
N HIS A 182 -1.62 -0.66 -9.82
CA HIS A 182 -1.92 -0.30 -8.44
C HIS A 182 -2.02 1.22 -8.35
N ALA A 183 -3.02 1.76 -7.69
CA ALA A 183 -3.18 3.21 -7.60
C ALA A 183 -3.36 3.65 -6.14
N HIS A 184 -2.45 4.50 -5.67
CA HIS A 184 -2.64 5.22 -4.42
C HIS A 184 -3.90 6.08 -4.51
N SER A 185 -4.85 5.84 -3.65
CA SER A 185 -6.12 6.57 -3.58
C SER A 185 -6.67 6.54 -2.16
N ASN A 186 -6.70 7.69 -1.51
CA ASN A 186 -7.16 7.83 -0.14
C ASN A 186 -8.56 8.46 -0.04
N GLY A 187 -8.82 9.54 -0.76
CA GLY A 187 -10.10 10.23 -0.71
C GLY A 187 -11.14 9.68 -1.69
N ASP A 188 -12.39 9.99 -1.47
CA ASP A 188 -13.48 9.57 -2.35
C ASP A 188 -13.45 10.27 -3.72
N ALA A 189 -12.93 11.50 -3.82
CA ALA A 189 -12.69 12.12 -5.12
C ALA A 189 -11.57 11.40 -5.91
N ALA A 190 -10.53 10.93 -5.22
CA ALA A 190 -9.50 10.12 -5.82
C ALA A 190 -10.03 8.72 -6.23
N THR A 191 -10.89 8.13 -5.40
CA THR A 191 -11.59 6.88 -5.75
C THR A 191 -12.48 7.04 -6.99
N ALA A 192 -13.14 8.20 -7.15
CA ALA A 192 -13.88 8.51 -8.37
C ALA A 192 -12.96 8.54 -9.60
N ARG A 193 -11.82 9.21 -9.51
CA ARG A 193 -10.81 9.24 -10.59
C ARG A 193 -10.24 7.86 -10.91
N PHE A 194 -10.02 7.01 -9.89
CA PHE A 194 -9.64 5.62 -10.09
C PHE A 194 -10.69 4.85 -10.89
N ILE A 195 -11.97 4.99 -10.54
CA ILE A 195 -13.08 4.35 -11.24
C ILE A 195 -13.15 4.81 -12.69
N GLU A 196 -13.09 6.12 -12.94
CA GLU A 196 -13.10 6.70 -14.28
C GLU A 196 -11.93 6.18 -15.15
N LEU A 197 -10.73 6.09 -14.56
CA LEU A 197 -9.56 5.55 -15.25
C LEU A 197 -9.75 4.06 -15.58
N LEU A 198 -10.27 3.26 -14.66
CA LEU A 198 -10.53 1.84 -14.89
C LEU A 198 -11.61 1.62 -15.96
N GLU A 199 -12.71 2.39 -15.92
CA GLU A 199 -13.75 2.37 -16.95
C GLU A 199 -13.18 2.71 -18.32
N TYR A 200 -12.32 3.74 -18.40
CA TYR A 200 -11.65 4.14 -19.63
C TYR A 200 -10.74 3.03 -20.20
N LEU A 201 -9.88 2.43 -19.35
CA LEU A 201 -8.98 1.35 -19.74
C LEU A 201 -9.73 0.11 -20.23
N LEU A 202 -10.81 -0.26 -19.54
CA LEU A 202 -11.66 -1.39 -19.89
C LEU A 202 -12.43 -1.14 -21.21
N ALA A 203 -12.86 0.10 -21.46
CA ALA A 203 -13.53 0.45 -22.72
C ALA A 203 -12.56 0.39 -23.91
N LYS A 204 -11.29 0.75 -23.71
CA LYS A 204 -10.26 0.78 -24.75
C LYS A 204 -9.64 -0.60 -25.01
N ASN A 205 -9.28 -1.33 -23.96
CA ASN A 205 -8.63 -2.64 -24.03
C ASN A 205 -9.17 -3.54 -22.91
N PRO A 206 -10.30 -4.25 -23.13
CA PRO A 206 -10.96 -5.05 -22.11
C PRO A 206 -10.10 -6.19 -21.59
N LYS A 207 -10.01 -6.34 -20.27
CA LYS A 207 -9.33 -7.45 -19.59
C LYS A 207 -10.26 -8.03 -18.52
N ARG A 208 -10.49 -9.34 -18.56
CA ARG A 208 -11.36 -10.02 -17.57
C ARG A 208 -10.72 -10.16 -16.20
N ASP A 209 -9.43 -10.47 -16.13
CA ASP A 209 -8.64 -10.64 -14.90
C ASP A 209 -7.56 -9.57 -14.83
N HIS A 210 -7.99 -8.31 -14.75
CA HIS A 210 -7.07 -7.15 -14.76
C HIS A 210 -6.46 -6.88 -13.39
N ARG A 211 -7.13 -7.27 -12.31
CA ARG A 211 -6.71 -7.08 -10.90
C ARG A 211 -6.25 -5.66 -10.58
N MET A 212 -6.74 -4.64 -11.29
CA MET A 212 -6.38 -3.27 -10.97
C MET A 212 -6.79 -2.97 -9.54
N THR A 213 -5.81 -2.54 -8.73
CA THR A 213 -5.93 -2.47 -7.28
C THR A 213 -5.91 -1.02 -6.81
N LEU A 214 -6.90 -0.64 -6.03
CA LEU A 214 -6.90 0.61 -5.26
C LEU A 214 -6.12 0.38 -3.97
N GLU A 215 -5.05 1.13 -3.77
CA GLU A 215 -4.20 1.07 -2.59
C GLU A 215 -4.63 2.10 -1.56
N HIS A 216 -4.48 1.75 -0.26
CA HIS A 216 -4.76 2.55 0.94
C HIS A 216 -6.24 2.63 1.30
N PHE A 217 -7.14 3.09 0.41
CA PHE A 217 -8.59 3.04 0.58
C PHE A 217 -9.09 3.71 1.87
N ALA A 218 -8.63 4.93 2.16
CA ALA A 218 -8.93 5.58 3.44
C ALA A 218 -10.38 6.06 3.55
N TYR A 219 -10.95 6.64 2.49
CA TYR A 219 -12.35 7.05 2.46
C TYR A 219 -13.00 6.81 1.10
N SER A 220 -14.20 6.24 1.12
CA SER A 220 -15.01 5.97 -0.07
C SER A 220 -16.51 6.06 0.25
N THR A 221 -17.32 6.18 -0.77
CA THR A 221 -18.78 6.11 -0.66
C THR A 221 -19.31 4.71 -0.94
N GLU A 222 -20.52 4.41 -0.50
CA GLU A 222 -21.18 3.13 -0.77
C GLU A 222 -21.43 2.92 -2.28
N ASP A 223 -21.69 4.00 -3.02
CA ASP A 223 -21.83 3.96 -4.48
C ASP A 223 -20.54 3.57 -5.17
N GLN A 224 -19.41 4.13 -4.74
CA GLN A 224 -18.08 3.77 -5.24
C GLN A 224 -17.75 2.32 -4.95
N ASN A 225 -18.09 1.80 -3.76
CA ASN A 225 -17.88 0.39 -3.44
C ASN A 225 -18.69 -0.54 -4.34
N ARG A 226 -19.92 -0.13 -4.75
CA ARG A 226 -20.69 -0.87 -5.75
C ARG A 226 -20.03 -0.84 -7.13
N LYS A 227 -19.51 0.30 -7.56
CA LYS A 227 -18.81 0.45 -8.84
C LYS A 227 -17.52 -0.35 -8.87
N LEU A 228 -16.69 -0.30 -7.81
CA LEU A 228 -15.47 -1.12 -7.70
C LEU A 228 -15.78 -2.61 -7.85
N ALA A 229 -16.83 -3.10 -7.19
CA ALA A 229 -17.28 -4.48 -7.33
C ALA A 229 -17.75 -4.82 -8.76
N ALA A 230 -18.54 -3.93 -9.37
CA ALA A 230 -19.05 -4.13 -10.73
C ALA A 230 -17.95 -4.15 -11.80
N LEU A 231 -16.90 -3.37 -11.59
CA LEU A 231 -15.75 -3.30 -12.49
C LEU A 231 -14.72 -4.42 -12.26
N GLY A 232 -14.85 -5.21 -11.19
CA GLY A 232 -13.89 -6.27 -10.84
C GLY A 232 -12.57 -5.73 -10.29
N ALA A 233 -12.58 -4.54 -9.70
CA ALA A 233 -11.41 -3.97 -9.05
C ALA A 233 -11.06 -4.73 -7.76
N ALA A 234 -9.79 -4.68 -7.37
CA ALA A 234 -9.33 -5.11 -6.05
C ALA A 234 -9.03 -3.91 -5.15
N VAL A 235 -8.94 -4.16 -3.85
CA VAL A 235 -8.55 -3.16 -2.86
C VAL A 235 -7.47 -3.73 -1.95
N SER A 236 -6.37 -3.00 -1.81
CA SER A 236 -5.34 -3.24 -0.81
C SER A 236 -5.42 -2.10 0.20
N ALA A 237 -5.94 -2.37 1.38
CA ALA A 237 -6.33 -1.35 2.34
C ALA A 237 -5.40 -1.29 3.55
N ASN A 238 -5.27 -0.09 4.12
CA ASN A 238 -4.65 0.09 5.43
C ASN A 238 -5.74 0.33 6.50
N PRO A 239 -6.20 -0.70 7.22
CA PRO A 239 -7.26 -0.55 8.21
C PRO A 239 -6.81 0.23 9.46
N TYR A 240 -5.51 0.43 9.64
CA TYR A 240 -4.94 1.20 10.75
C TYR A 240 -5.34 2.68 10.70
N TYR A 241 -5.69 3.21 9.51
CA TYR A 241 -6.20 4.57 9.37
C TYR A 241 -7.46 4.80 10.21
N HIS A 242 -8.38 3.84 10.25
CA HIS A 242 -9.56 3.95 11.11
C HIS A 242 -9.16 3.99 12.59
N TYR A 243 -8.24 3.14 13.01
CA TYR A 243 -7.79 3.06 14.40
C TYR A 243 -7.19 4.39 14.88
N ILE A 244 -6.27 4.98 14.10
CA ILE A 244 -5.50 6.12 14.57
C ILE A 244 -6.09 7.50 14.18
N LEU A 245 -6.87 7.59 13.10
CA LEU A 245 -7.31 8.86 12.53
C LEU A 245 -8.82 9.10 12.67
N SER A 246 -9.63 8.08 12.93
CA SER A 246 -11.09 8.24 12.86
C SER A 246 -11.65 9.29 13.85
N GLU A 247 -11.05 9.47 15.03
CA GLU A 247 -11.45 10.49 15.98
C GLU A 247 -11.21 11.89 15.41
N MET A 248 -9.99 12.16 14.94
CA MET A 248 -9.63 13.44 14.34
C MET A 248 -10.49 13.72 13.09
N TYR A 249 -10.67 12.73 12.22
CA TYR A 249 -11.52 12.90 11.05
C TYR A 249 -12.98 13.11 11.40
N SER A 250 -13.48 12.52 12.46
CA SER A 250 -14.85 12.73 12.94
C SER A 250 -15.04 14.09 13.58
N GLY A 251 -14.05 14.58 14.32
CA GLY A 251 -14.12 15.89 15.00
C GLY A 251 -13.83 17.04 14.04
N ASP A 252 -12.67 17.01 13.41
CA ASP A 252 -12.10 18.21 12.79
C ASP A 252 -12.28 18.28 11.27
N TRP A 253 -12.33 17.13 10.57
CA TRP A 253 -12.18 17.15 9.11
C TRP A 253 -13.38 16.65 8.30
N LEU A 254 -14.01 15.53 8.67
CA LEU A 254 -15.14 14.98 7.93
C LEU A 254 -16.45 15.03 8.68
N GLY A 255 -16.41 15.25 10.00
CA GLY A 255 -17.58 15.27 10.86
C GLY A 255 -18.03 13.89 11.32
N PRO A 256 -19.01 13.86 12.28
CA PRO A 256 -19.43 12.65 12.98
C PRO A 256 -20.10 11.60 12.09
N ASP A 257 -20.64 12.00 10.95
CA ASP A 257 -21.32 11.08 10.02
C ASP A 257 -20.35 10.41 9.07
N ARG A 258 -19.32 11.10 8.59
CA ARG A 258 -18.36 10.61 7.59
C ARG A 258 -17.10 9.98 8.20
N GLY A 259 -16.55 10.60 9.26
CA GLY A 259 -15.32 10.11 9.90
C GLY A 259 -15.38 8.64 10.34
N PRO A 260 -16.45 8.18 11.01
CA PRO A 260 -16.59 6.78 11.37
C PRO A 260 -16.67 5.81 10.18
N GLN A 261 -16.94 6.31 8.99
CA GLN A 261 -17.07 5.51 7.77
C GLN A 261 -15.73 5.29 7.02
N MET A 262 -14.63 5.81 7.55
CA MET A 262 -13.30 5.54 6.98
C MET A 262 -13.06 4.03 6.82
N VAL A 263 -12.37 3.66 5.75
CA VAL A 263 -11.97 2.28 5.45
C VAL A 263 -13.15 1.29 5.47
N ARG A 264 -14.05 1.39 4.49
CA ARG A 264 -15.31 0.64 4.38
C ARG A 264 -15.12 -0.82 3.93
N LEU A 265 -14.40 -1.61 4.71
CA LEU A 265 -14.06 -3.00 4.33
C LEU A 265 -15.25 -3.96 4.39
N GLY A 266 -16.17 -3.77 5.36
CA GLY A 266 -17.36 -4.60 5.48
C GLY A 266 -18.28 -4.49 4.26
N SER A 267 -18.41 -3.31 3.68
CA SER A 267 -19.15 -3.08 2.43
C SER A 267 -18.50 -3.79 1.24
N LEU A 268 -17.16 -3.72 1.12
CA LEU A 268 -16.43 -4.40 0.05
C LEU A 268 -16.51 -5.92 0.19
N GLU A 269 -16.29 -6.47 1.39
CA GLU A 269 -16.37 -7.91 1.65
C GLU A 269 -17.75 -8.48 1.27
N LYS A 270 -18.83 -7.80 1.66
CA LYS A 270 -20.20 -8.20 1.31
C LYS A 270 -20.46 -8.19 -0.20
N LYS A 271 -19.76 -7.37 -0.95
CA LYS A 271 -19.86 -7.27 -2.42
C LYS A 271 -18.91 -8.22 -3.14
N GLY A 272 -18.08 -8.96 -2.41
CA GLY A 272 -17.14 -9.92 -2.98
C GLY A 272 -15.92 -9.27 -3.65
N VAL A 273 -15.60 -8.03 -3.33
CA VAL A 273 -14.38 -7.38 -3.81
C VAL A 273 -13.17 -8.08 -3.17
N PRO A 274 -12.14 -8.48 -3.94
CA PRO A 274 -10.90 -9.01 -3.38
C PRO A 274 -10.21 -7.94 -2.51
N ILE A 275 -9.90 -8.29 -1.26
CA ILE A 275 -9.30 -7.36 -0.29
C ILE A 275 -7.96 -7.92 0.20
N GLY A 276 -6.88 -7.15 0.02
CA GLY A 276 -5.63 -7.30 0.74
C GLY A 276 -5.53 -6.28 1.88
N LEU A 277 -4.79 -6.61 2.93
CA LEU A 277 -4.44 -5.66 3.98
C LEU A 277 -2.94 -5.39 3.97
N HIS A 278 -2.56 -4.12 4.11
CA HIS A 278 -1.17 -3.72 4.21
C HIS A 278 -0.95 -2.73 5.37
N SER A 279 0.28 -2.66 5.85
CA SER A 279 0.68 -1.73 6.91
C SER A 279 1.15 -0.39 6.36
N ASP A 280 1.60 -0.34 5.12
CA ASP A 280 2.31 0.84 4.59
C ASP A 280 3.46 1.25 5.53
N SER A 281 4.22 0.24 6.00
CA SER A 281 5.24 0.44 7.03
C SER A 281 6.26 1.49 6.58
N PRO A 282 6.54 2.51 7.40
CA PRO A 282 6.28 2.61 8.87
C PRO A 282 4.97 3.31 9.27
N MET A 283 4.01 3.58 8.36
CA MET A 283 2.76 4.26 8.67
C MET A 283 1.90 3.48 9.67
N ALA A 284 1.89 2.15 9.59
CA ALA A 284 1.34 1.28 10.61
C ALA A 284 2.39 0.24 11.04
N PRO A 285 2.22 -0.40 12.21
CA PRO A 285 3.08 -1.50 12.62
C PRO A 285 3.11 -2.60 11.56
N LEU A 286 4.28 -3.15 11.30
CA LEU A 286 4.46 -4.32 10.42
C LEU A 286 3.93 -5.57 11.14
N SER A 287 2.61 -5.70 11.24
CA SER A 287 1.94 -6.78 11.96
C SER A 287 0.61 -7.15 11.30
N PRO A 288 0.56 -8.24 10.52
CA PRO A 288 -0.68 -8.74 9.94
C PRO A 288 -1.79 -8.97 10.98
N LEU A 289 -1.45 -9.43 12.18
CA LEU A 289 -2.41 -9.63 13.28
C LEU A 289 -3.01 -8.31 13.79
N THR A 290 -2.23 -7.22 13.81
CA THR A 290 -2.73 -5.89 14.13
C THR A 290 -3.66 -5.39 13.03
N LEU A 291 -3.32 -5.58 11.75
CA LEU A 291 -4.18 -5.21 10.62
C LEU A 291 -5.50 -6.00 10.66
N MET A 292 -5.45 -7.31 10.91
CA MET A 292 -6.66 -8.11 11.11
C MET A 292 -7.52 -7.58 12.27
N TRP A 293 -6.87 -7.26 13.40
CA TRP A 293 -7.58 -6.74 14.56
C TRP A 293 -8.29 -5.41 14.25
N THR A 294 -7.59 -4.45 13.62
CA THR A 294 -8.19 -3.15 13.26
C THR A 294 -9.36 -3.30 12.30
N ALA A 295 -9.26 -4.19 11.32
CA ALA A 295 -10.33 -4.47 10.34
C ALA A 295 -11.56 -5.13 10.98
N VAL A 296 -11.36 -5.98 12.01
CA VAL A 296 -12.44 -6.75 12.67
C VAL A 296 -13.02 -6.01 13.88
N ALA A 297 -12.20 -5.35 14.70
CA ALA A 297 -12.66 -4.67 15.91
C ALA A 297 -13.31 -3.32 15.60
N ARG A 298 -12.75 -2.58 14.64
CA ARG A 298 -13.10 -1.17 14.36
C ARG A 298 -13.19 -0.34 15.64
N GLU A 299 -12.15 -0.45 16.43
CA GLU A 299 -11.92 0.32 17.64
C GLU A 299 -10.97 1.46 17.29
N ASN A 300 -11.23 2.67 17.77
CA ASN A 300 -10.33 3.82 17.60
C ASN A 300 -9.30 3.91 18.73
N LEU A 301 -8.48 4.94 18.74
CA LEU A 301 -7.39 5.09 19.70
C LEU A 301 -7.89 5.26 21.15
N SER A 302 -9.05 5.89 21.35
CA SER A 302 -9.70 6.03 22.68
C SER A 302 -10.43 4.76 23.14
N GLY A 303 -10.48 3.72 22.32
CA GLY A 303 -11.18 2.46 22.62
C GLY A 303 -12.66 2.46 22.23
N GLU A 304 -13.14 3.50 21.56
CA GLU A 304 -14.50 3.56 21.06
C GLU A 304 -14.65 2.72 19.78
N ARG A 305 -15.76 2.02 19.64
CA ARG A 305 -16.09 1.23 18.45
C ARG A 305 -17.01 2.01 17.54
N THR A 306 -16.49 2.45 16.40
CA THR A 306 -17.21 3.27 15.44
C THR A 306 -17.33 2.59 14.07
N GLY A 307 -18.32 2.99 13.27
CA GLY A 307 -18.51 2.45 11.91
C GLY A 307 -18.65 0.93 11.86
N GLN A 308 -19.32 0.32 12.82
CA GLN A 308 -19.36 -1.13 13.03
C GLN A 308 -19.94 -1.94 11.87
N ALA A 309 -20.73 -1.29 10.99
CA ALA A 309 -21.27 -1.93 9.77
C ALA A 309 -20.16 -2.28 8.76
N GLU A 310 -19.01 -1.61 8.87
CA GLU A 310 -17.85 -1.75 7.99
C GLU A 310 -16.78 -2.72 8.52
N ARG A 311 -17.10 -3.52 9.53
CA ARG A 311 -16.22 -4.58 10.01
C ARG A 311 -16.07 -5.68 8.96
N MET A 312 -14.86 -6.18 8.80
CA MET A 312 -14.64 -7.47 8.14
C MET A 312 -15.03 -8.64 9.04
N THR A 313 -15.34 -9.76 8.42
CA THR A 313 -15.34 -11.05 9.14
C THR A 313 -13.91 -11.44 9.52
N ARG A 314 -13.74 -12.26 10.56
CA ARG A 314 -12.41 -12.76 10.94
C ARG A 314 -11.77 -13.60 9.82
N MET A 315 -12.58 -14.41 9.16
CA MET A 315 -12.12 -15.23 8.04
C MET A 315 -11.72 -14.35 6.85
N GLY A 316 -12.49 -13.28 6.55
CA GLY A 316 -12.14 -12.30 5.53
C GLY A 316 -10.82 -11.62 5.85
N ALA A 317 -10.63 -11.14 7.08
CA ALA A 317 -9.39 -10.50 7.51
C ALA A 317 -8.18 -11.46 7.45
N LEU A 318 -8.37 -12.75 7.81
CA LEU A 318 -7.30 -13.76 7.65
C LEU A 318 -6.96 -14.00 6.17
N LYS A 319 -7.96 -14.11 5.30
CA LYS A 319 -7.73 -14.23 3.85
C LYS A 319 -7.01 -12.99 3.30
N ALA A 320 -7.37 -11.81 3.76
CA ALA A 320 -6.82 -10.54 3.30
C ALA A 320 -5.33 -10.33 3.66
N VAL A 321 -4.78 -11.08 4.61
CA VAL A 321 -3.34 -11.12 4.91
C VAL A 321 -2.65 -12.40 4.43
N THR A 322 -3.37 -13.24 3.68
CA THR A 322 -2.86 -14.52 3.17
C THR A 322 -3.23 -14.70 1.68
N ILE A 323 -4.26 -15.48 1.39
CA ILE A 323 -4.59 -15.88 0.01
C ILE A 323 -5.07 -14.72 -0.87
N ASP A 324 -5.85 -13.78 -0.32
CA ASP A 324 -6.35 -12.65 -1.10
C ASP A 324 -5.22 -11.62 -1.35
N ALA A 325 -4.32 -11.41 -0.38
CA ALA A 325 -3.09 -10.65 -0.61
C ALA A 325 -2.21 -11.31 -1.68
N ALA A 326 -2.04 -12.63 -1.62
CA ALA A 326 -1.30 -13.37 -2.64
C ALA A 326 -1.96 -13.25 -4.03
N TRP A 327 -3.29 -13.26 -4.10
CA TRP A 327 -4.04 -13.08 -5.34
C TRP A 327 -3.82 -11.67 -5.93
N ILE A 328 -3.83 -10.63 -5.10
CA ILE A 328 -3.54 -9.24 -5.52
C ILE A 328 -2.12 -9.14 -6.10
N LEU A 329 -1.18 -9.91 -5.57
CA LEU A 329 0.20 -9.93 -6.06
C LEU A 329 0.44 -10.93 -7.22
N GLY A 330 -0.59 -11.64 -7.70
CA GLY A 330 -0.44 -12.66 -8.74
C GLY A 330 0.31 -13.92 -8.29
N LEU A 331 0.39 -14.15 -6.97
CA LEU A 331 1.17 -15.22 -6.37
C LEU A 331 0.31 -16.33 -5.75
N GLU A 332 -1.01 -16.28 -5.90
CA GLU A 332 -1.96 -17.21 -5.28
C GLU A 332 -1.78 -18.67 -5.67
N ASN A 333 -1.15 -18.94 -6.81
CA ASN A 333 -0.82 -20.29 -7.23
C ASN A 333 0.39 -20.87 -6.52
N SER A 334 1.24 -20.00 -5.93
CA SER A 334 2.51 -20.37 -5.32
C SER A 334 2.51 -20.27 -3.80
N ILE A 335 1.75 -19.30 -3.22
CA ILE A 335 1.72 -19.01 -1.79
C ILE A 335 0.30 -18.67 -1.30
N GLY A 336 0.16 -18.22 -0.05
CA GLY A 336 -1.06 -17.65 0.52
C GLY A 336 -2.07 -18.68 1.04
N SER A 337 -1.87 -19.97 0.81
CA SER A 337 -2.71 -21.02 1.38
C SER A 337 -1.97 -22.35 1.51
N ILE A 338 -2.38 -23.16 2.49
CA ILE A 338 -1.81 -24.49 2.73
C ILE A 338 -2.44 -25.48 1.75
N ARG A 339 -1.77 -25.72 0.63
CA ARG A 339 -2.18 -26.70 -0.40
C ARG A 339 -0.95 -27.39 -0.98
N ALA A 340 -1.11 -28.67 -1.36
CA ALA A 340 -0.07 -29.40 -2.09
C ALA A 340 0.31 -28.66 -3.37
N GLY A 341 1.60 -28.56 -3.65
CA GLY A 341 2.16 -27.86 -4.82
C GLY A 341 2.50 -26.39 -4.59
N LYS A 342 2.12 -25.81 -3.45
CA LYS A 342 2.56 -24.46 -3.07
C LYS A 342 3.82 -24.49 -2.20
N ALA A 343 4.51 -23.36 -2.14
CA ALA A 343 5.63 -23.18 -1.23
C ALA A 343 5.19 -23.39 0.23
N ALA A 344 6.04 -24.06 0.98
CA ALA A 344 5.81 -24.29 2.40
C ALA A 344 6.23 -23.03 3.20
N ASP A 345 5.39 -22.00 3.13
CA ASP A 345 5.57 -20.72 3.80
C ASP A 345 4.47 -20.55 4.84
N PHE A 346 4.83 -20.48 6.12
CA PHE A 346 3.89 -20.43 7.22
C PHE A 346 4.33 -19.44 8.30
N ALA A 347 3.36 -18.79 8.95
CA ALA A 347 3.54 -18.18 10.26
C ALA A 347 3.01 -19.15 11.32
N ILE A 348 3.81 -19.43 12.36
CA ILE A 348 3.43 -20.27 13.50
C ILE A 348 2.96 -19.35 14.62
N LEU A 349 1.69 -19.47 14.97
CA LEU A 349 1.04 -18.59 15.94
C LEU A 349 0.85 -19.29 17.29
N SER A 350 0.93 -18.52 18.39
CA SER A 350 0.68 -19.04 19.74
C SER A 350 -0.78 -19.45 19.98
N HIS A 351 -1.72 -18.86 19.23
CA HIS A 351 -3.17 -19.12 19.35
C HIS A 351 -3.84 -19.00 17.98
N ASP A 352 -4.99 -19.64 17.85
CA ASP A 352 -5.81 -19.56 16.65
C ASP A 352 -6.48 -18.17 16.52
N PRO A 353 -6.17 -17.37 15.47
CA PRO A 353 -6.72 -16.04 15.27
C PRO A 353 -8.24 -16.04 15.02
N LEU A 354 -8.83 -17.17 14.66
CA LEU A 354 -10.27 -17.29 14.43
C LEU A 354 -11.06 -17.53 15.71
N SER A 355 -10.43 -18.05 16.77
CA SER A 355 -11.11 -18.47 18.00
C SER A 355 -10.89 -17.56 19.20
N VAL A 356 -9.75 -16.84 19.31
CA VAL A 356 -9.48 -15.95 20.44
C VAL A 356 -10.51 -14.81 20.56
N PRO A 357 -10.76 -14.22 21.73
CA PRO A 357 -11.50 -12.97 21.87
C PRO A 357 -10.92 -11.86 20.98
N ILE A 358 -11.78 -10.99 20.40
CA ILE A 358 -11.34 -9.94 19.43
C ILE A 358 -10.24 -9.06 20.01
N ASN A 359 -10.34 -8.66 21.27
CA ASN A 359 -9.36 -7.82 21.95
C ASN A 359 -8.00 -8.51 22.16
N GLN A 360 -7.92 -9.83 22.04
CA GLN A 360 -6.68 -10.61 22.13
C GLN A 360 -6.04 -10.87 20.77
N LEU A 361 -6.72 -10.63 19.65
CA LEU A 361 -6.24 -10.95 18.31
C LEU A 361 -4.88 -10.31 18.02
N ARG A 362 -4.71 -9.03 18.33
CA ARG A 362 -3.43 -8.29 18.14
C ARG A 362 -2.32 -8.71 19.12
N SER A 363 -2.66 -9.47 20.15
CA SER A 363 -1.70 -9.93 21.17
C SER A 363 -1.22 -11.36 20.93
N ILE A 364 -1.72 -12.04 19.91
CA ILE A 364 -1.23 -13.34 19.47
C ILE A 364 0.24 -13.18 19.07
N LYS A 365 1.09 -14.07 19.59
CA LYS A 365 2.52 -14.06 19.27
C LYS A 365 2.78 -14.92 18.04
N VAL A 366 3.64 -14.44 17.16
CA VAL A 366 4.31 -15.24 16.15
C VAL A 366 5.48 -15.94 16.84
N VAL A 367 5.43 -17.26 16.94
CA VAL A 367 6.46 -18.06 17.62
C VAL A 367 7.52 -18.58 16.66
N GLY A 368 7.30 -18.40 15.35
CA GLY A 368 8.24 -18.74 14.32
C GLY A 368 7.63 -18.60 12.93
N THR A 369 8.50 -18.74 11.92
CA THR A 369 8.14 -18.79 10.51
C THR A 369 8.69 -20.03 9.86
N VAL A 370 8.06 -20.48 8.81
CA VAL A 370 8.61 -21.47 7.88
C VAL A 370 8.71 -20.79 6.52
N PHE A 371 9.88 -20.77 5.93
CA PHE A 371 10.11 -20.23 4.59
C PHE A 371 10.70 -21.31 3.71
N ALA A 372 10.05 -21.59 2.58
CA ALA A 372 10.45 -22.64 1.63
C ALA A 372 10.69 -24.01 2.30
N GLY A 373 9.92 -24.33 3.34
CA GLY A 373 10.00 -25.57 4.11
C GLY A 373 11.03 -25.57 5.24
N ILE A 374 11.79 -24.49 5.44
CA ILE A 374 12.77 -24.36 6.53
C ILE A 374 12.14 -23.59 7.67
N ALA A 375 12.10 -24.18 8.86
CA ALA A 375 11.53 -23.59 10.06
C ALA A 375 12.54 -22.70 10.77
N HIS A 376 12.09 -21.54 11.24
CA HIS A 376 12.83 -20.59 12.05
C HIS A 376 11.98 -20.20 13.25
N GLN A 377 12.57 -20.27 14.43
CA GLN A 377 11.93 -19.88 15.69
C GLN A 377 12.26 -18.40 15.98
N ASN A 378 11.24 -17.63 16.39
CA ASN A 378 11.41 -16.24 16.82
C ASN A 378 11.82 -16.15 18.29
#